data_b50b80d81b6e6dffa3286b42e4166100
#
_entry.id   b50b80d81b6e6dffa3286b42e4166100
#
_cell.length_a   1.000
_cell.length_b   1.000
_cell.length_c   1.000
_cell.angle_alpha   90.00
_cell.angle_beta   90.00
_cell.angle_gamma   90.00
#
_symmetry.space_group_name_H-M   'P 1'
#
loop_
_entity.id
_entity.type
_entity.pdbx_description
1 polymer ?
#
loop_
_entity_poly.entity_id
_entity_poly.type
_entity_poly.pdbx_seq_one_letter_code
_entity_poly.pdbx_strand_id
1 'polypeptide(L)'
;DPSQAGAIGIIGGADGPTAIFLSSKPAPNLMGAIAVSAYSYMALVPIIQPPFMRLFTTKKERVIRMKPPRVVSQTEKIVFPIIGLLLTAFLVPSGLPLLGMLFFGNLLKESGVTRRLAEAARGPIIDIVTILLGVTVGASTQATEFLRFQSVQIFILGAFSFMVATSAGVLFVKFFNLFLKEGNKINPLIGNAGVSAVPDSARISQNLGLEYDPGNYLLMHAMGPNVAGVIGSAVAAGVLLGFLGAS
;
A
#
# COMPACT_ATOMS: atom_id res chain seq x y z
N ASP A 1 1.73 21.33 -12.23
CA ASP A 1 0.35 20.96 -12.52
C ASP A 1 -0.17 20.00 -11.42
N PRO A 2 -1.37 20.28 -10.83
CA PRO A 2 -1.96 19.43 -9.79
C PRO A 2 -2.13 17.96 -10.20
N SER A 3 -2.46 17.69 -11.46
CA SER A 3 -2.61 16.35 -12.01
C SER A 3 -1.31 15.54 -11.93
N GLN A 4 -0.20 16.16 -12.32
CA GLN A 4 1.13 15.54 -12.20
C GLN A 4 1.55 15.37 -10.74
N ALA A 5 1.26 16.36 -9.90
CA ALA A 5 1.58 16.28 -8.47
C ALA A 5 0.83 15.13 -7.78
N GLY A 6 -0.46 14.95 -8.08
CA GLY A 6 -1.26 13.83 -7.58
C GLY A 6 -0.71 12.47 -8.05
N ALA A 7 -0.36 12.36 -9.34
CA ALA A 7 0.20 11.15 -9.93
C ALA A 7 1.59 10.80 -9.35
N ILE A 8 2.41 11.79 -8.98
CA ILE A 8 3.70 11.57 -8.32
C ILE A 8 3.51 11.25 -6.83
N GLY A 9 2.61 11.96 -6.15
CA GLY A 9 2.34 11.77 -4.72
C GLY A 9 1.90 10.36 -4.35
N ILE A 10 1.13 9.69 -5.20
CA ILE A 10 0.63 8.33 -4.97
C ILE A 10 1.77 7.29 -4.92
N ILE A 11 2.95 7.60 -5.48
CA ILE A 11 4.13 6.72 -5.40
C ILE A 11 4.49 6.42 -3.94
N GLY A 12 4.23 7.37 -3.04
CA GLY A 12 4.46 7.21 -1.60
C GLY A 12 3.69 6.06 -0.96
N GLY A 13 2.58 5.64 -1.56
CA GLY A 13 1.84 4.45 -1.13
C GLY A 13 2.57 3.13 -1.40
N ALA A 14 3.63 3.14 -2.19
CA ALA A 14 4.40 1.97 -2.63
C ALA A 14 3.51 0.87 -3.24
N ASP A 15 2.59 1.29 -4.10
CA ASP A 15 1.61 0.46 -4.81
C ASP A 15 1.74 0.73 -6.31
N GLY A 16 2.51 -0.11 -7.00
CA GLY A 16 2.80 0.03 -8.43
C GLY A 16 1.55 0.05 -9.30
N PRO A 17 0.65 -0.95 -9.21
CA PRO A 17 -0.60 -0.96 -9.96
C PRO A 17 -1.47 0.27 -9.73
N THR A 18 -1.62 0.72 -8.48
CA THR A 18 -2.40 1.93 -8.15
C THR A 18 -1.76 3.19 -8.72
N ALA A 19 -0.43 3.29 -8.71
CA ALA A 19 0.29 4.42 -9.30
C ALA A 19 0.09 4.48 -10.83
N ILE A 20 0.12 3.33 -11.51
CA ILE A 20 -0.17 3.23 -12.94
C ILE A 20 -1.63 3.61 -13.22
N PHE A 21 -2.58 3.05 -12.46
CA PHE A 21 -4.00 3.34 -12.61
C PHE A 21 -4.30 4.83 -12.48
N LEU A 22 -3.76 5.48 -11.44
CA LEU A 22 -3.96 6.90 -11.25
C LEU A 22 -3.31 7.71 -12.37
N SER A 23 -2.05 7.44 -12.72
CA SER A 23 -1.32 8.25 -13.73
C SER A 23 -1.86 8.08 -15.14
N SER A 24 -2.52 6.96 -15.45
CA SER A 24 -3.02 6.67 -16.80
C SER A 24 -4.03 7.67 -17.36
N LYS A 25 -4.72 8.41 -16.49
CA LYS A 25 -5.71 9.43 -16.89
C LYS A 25 -5.17 10.86 -16.78
N PRO A 26 -4.78 11.36 -15.59
CA PRO A 26 -4.36 12.75 -15.43
C PRO A 26 -2.94 13.05 -15.94
N ALA A 27 -2.06 12.06 -16.09
CA ALA A 27 -0.67 12.25 -16.49
C ALA A 27 -0.12 11.09 -17.34
N PRO A 28 -0.75 10.72 -18.48
CA PRO A 28 -0.37 9.53 -19.26
C PRO A 28 1.06 9.62 -19.82
N ASN A 29 1.56 10.80 -20.10
CA ASN A 29 2.93 11.04 -20.53
C ASN A 29 3.99 10.76 -19.45
N LEU A 30 3.62 10.75 -18.18
CA LEU A 30 4.52 10.45 -17.06
C LEU A 30 4.36 8.99 -16.55
N MET A 31 3.39 8.25 -17.08
CA MET A 31 3.02 6.92 -16.59
C MET A 31 4.22 5.96 -16.55
N GLY A 32 5.06 5.94 -17.57
CA GLY A 32 6.26 5.09 -17.61
C GLY A 32 7.25 5.42 -16.50
N ALA A 33 7.58 6.70 -16.30
CA ALA A 33 8.50 7.14 -15.24
C ALA A 33 7.92 6.89 -13.84
N ILE A 34 6.62 7.11 -13.66
CA ILE A 34 5.90 6.84 -12.40
C ILE A 34 5.89 5.35 -12.09
N ALA A 35 5.59 4.50 -13.07
CA ALA A 35 5.59 3.05 -12.90
C ALA A 35 6.96 2.53 -12.48
N VAL A 36 8.02 2.91 -13.20
CA VAL A 36 9.40 2.50 -12.87
C VAL A 36 9.80 3.00 -11.48
N SER A 37 9.44 4.24 -11.13
CA SER A 37 9.70 4.79 -9.78
C SER A 37 8.99 3.98 -8.70
N ALA A 38 7.68 3.74 -8.85
CA ALA A 38 6.88 3.02 -7.87
C ALA A 38 7.42 1.60 -7.60
N TYR A 39 7.72 0.84 -8.65
CA TYR A 39 8.32 -0.49 -8.51
C TYR A 39 9.74 -0.45 -7.95
N SER A 40 10.54 0.57 -8.31
CA SER A 40 11.89 0.74 -7.75
C SER A 40 11.84 0.98 -6.25
N TYR A 41 10.87 1.77 -5.75
CA TYR A 41 10.72 2.01 -4.31
C TYR A 41 10.22 0.79 -3.56
N MET A 42 9.40 -0.06 -4.15
CA MET A 42 9.06 -1.36 -3.55
C MET A 42 10.32 -2.19 -3.28
N ALA A 43 11.27 -2.23 -4.22
CA ALA A 43 12.55 -2.90 -4.02
C ALA A 43 13.45 -2.21 -2.98
N LEU A 44 13.31 -0.90 -2.79
CA LEU A 44 14.11 -0.11 -1.85
C LEU A 44 13.49 -0.02 -0.43
N VAL A 45 12.32 -0.59 -0.20
CA VAL A 45 11.66 -0.66 1.11
C VAL A 45 12.62 -1.04 2.23
N PRO A 46 13.43 -2.13 2.12
CA PRO A 46 14.35 -2.54 3.19
C PRO A 46 15.46 -1.53 3.52
N ILE A 47 15.76 -0.64 2.59
CA ILE A 47 16.81 0.37 2.75
C ILE A 47 16.23 1.66 3.31
N ILE A 48 15.08 2.10 2.79
CA ILE A 48 14.51 3.42 3.09
C ILE A 48 13.75 3.41 4.43
N GLN A 49 12.95 2.40 4.71
CA GLN A 49 12.07 2.39 5.89
C GLN A 49 12.81 2.36 7.24
N PRO A 50 13.83 1.48 7.48
CA PRO A 50 14.43 1.34 8.80
C PRO A 50 15.03 2.61 9.39
N PRO A 51 15.73 3.48 8.64
CA PRO A 51 16.22 4.76 9.16
C PRO A 51 15.10 5.66 9.70
N PHE A 52 14.01 5.79 8.95
CA PHE A 52 12.87 6.61 9.36
C PHE A 52 12.10 6.00 10.54
N MET A 53 11.94 4.70 10.57
CA MET A 53 11.35 4.01 11.72
C MET A 53 12.19 4.22 12.98
N ARG A 54 13.52 4.15 12.88
CA ARG A 54 14.42 4.42 14.01
C ARG A 54 14.39 5.89 14.43
N LEU A 55 14.28 6.82 13.48
CA LEU A 55 14.21 8.26 13.76
C LEU A 55 12.98 8.63 14.58
N PHE A 56 11.82 8.08 14.23
CA PHE A 56 10.54 8.42 14.83
C PHE A 56 10.12 7.52 15.99
N THR A 57 10.91 6.53 16.39
CA THR A 57 10.59 5.66 17.53
C THR A 57 11.71 5.61 18.56
N THR A 58 11.35 5.48 19.82
CA THR A 58 12.29 5.26 20.91
C THR A 58 12.56 3.78 21.14
N LYS A 59 13.68 3.44 21.80
CA LYS A 59 14.00 2.03 22.15
C LYS A 59 12.89 1.38 22.99
N LYS A 60 12.27 2.14 23.89
CA LYS A 60 11.14 1.66 24.74
C LYS A 60 9.90 1.31 23.91
N GLU A 61 9.60 2.10 22.88
CA GLU A 61 8.45 1.87 22.01
C GLU A 61 8.67 0.64 21.10
N ARG A 62 9.91 0.38 20.67
CA ARG A 62 10.23 -0.74 19.77
C ARG A 62 10.08 -2.11 20.42
N VAL A 63 10.17 -2.21 21.75
CA VAL A 63 10.01 -3.44 22.49
C VAL A 63 8.58 -3.66 23.04
N ILE A 64 7.62 -2.82 22.67
CA ILE A 64 6.22 -3.02 23.03
C ILE A 64 5.74 -4.35 22.45
N ARG A 65 5.33 -5.27 23.32
CA ARG A 65 4.71 -6.55 22.96
C ARG A 65 3.20 -6.38 22.88
N MET A 66 2.63 -6.78 21.76
CA MET A 66 1.19 -6.69 21.52
C MET A 66 0.51 -8.03 21.85
N LYS A 67 -0.76 -7.93 22.28
CA LYS A 67 -1.59 -9.13 22.46
C LYS A 67 -1.91 -9.77 21.10
N PRO A 68 -2.06 -11.09 21.03
CA PRO A 68 -2.48 -11.74 19.78
C PRO A 68 -3.75 -11.13 19.21
N PRO A 69 -3.86 -10.99 17.87
CA PRO A 69 -5.09 -10.48 17.25
C PRO A 69 -6.25 -11.43 17.55
N ARG A 70 -7.47 -10.85 17.62
CA ARG A 70 -8.69 -11.64 17.83
C ARG A 70 -8.95 -12.58 16.66
N VAL A 71 -9.59 -13.70 16.93
CA VAL A 71 -10.08 -14.60 15.90
C VAL A 71 -11.28 -13.93 15.19
N VAL A 72 -11.23 -13.86 13.87
CA VAL A 72 -12.30 -13.31 13.02
C VAL A 72 -13.20 -14.44 12.56
N SER A 73 -14.52 -14.27 12.71
CA SER A 73 -15.51 -15.26 12.28
C SER A 73 -15.61 -15.33 10.75
N GLN A 74 -16.10 -16.46 10.23
CA GLN A 74 -16.31 -16.63 8.78
C GLN A 74 -17.35 -15.63 8.24
N THR A 75 -18.38 -15.34 9.01
CA THR A 75 -19.40 -14.34 8.63
C THR A 75 -18.77 -12.95 8.48
N GLU A 76 -17.91 -12.53 9.42
CA GLU A 76 -17.21 -11.23 9.30
C GLU A 76 -16.35 -11.17 8.05
N LYS A 77 -15.66 -12.26 7.68
CA LYS A 77 -14.82 -12.32 6.47
C LYS A 77 -15.61 -12.23 5.18
N ILE A 78 -16.85 -12.72 5.15
CA ILE A 78 -17.74 -12.64 3.98
C ILE A 78 -18.42 -11.26 3.91
N VAL A 79 -18.88 -10.74 5.04
CA VAL A 79 -19.62 -9.47 5.11
C VAL A 79 -18.71 -8.27 4.84
N PHE A 80 -17.45 -8.33 5.30
CA PHE A 80 -16.46 -7.25 5.12
C PHE A 80 -16.30 -6.80 3.66
N PRO A 81 -16.02 -7.69 2.67
CA PRO A 81 -15.86 -7.25 1.28
C PRO A 81 -17.16 -6.72 0.66
N ILE A 82 -18.34 -7.20 1.09
CA ILE A 82 -19.63 -6.70 0.62
C ILE A 82 -19.84 -5.25 1.10
N ILE A 83 -19.64 -5.01 2.40
CA ILE A 83 -19.73 -3.65 2.96
C ILE A 83 -18.68 -2.74 2.33
N GLY A 84 -17.43 -3.22 2.20
CA GLY A 84 -16.35 -2.46 1.58
C GLY A 84 -16.66 -2.06 0.13
N LEU A 85 -17.24 -2.97 -0.66
CA LEU A 85 -17.67 -2.69 -2.03
C LEU A 85 -18.76 -1.62 -2.08
N LEU A 86 -19.78 -1.74 -1.23
CA LEU A 86 -20.87 -0.76 -1.16
C LEU A 86 -20.35 0.62 -0.73
N LEU A 87 -19.51 0.67 0.31
CA LEU A 87 -18.90 1.93 0.74
C LEU A 87 -18.05 2.56 -0.37
N THR A 88 -17.29 1.76 -1.11
CA THR A 88 -16.51 2.26 -2.25
C THR A 88 -17.42 2.84 -3.33
N ALA A 89 -18.50 2.12 -3.69
CA ALA A 89 -19.43 2.58 -4.73
C ALA A 89 -20.08 3.93 -4.38
N PHE A 90 -20.39 4.16 -3.10
CA PHE A 90 -21.04 5.40 -2.65
C PHE A 90 -20.05 6.54 -2.35
N LEU A 91 -18.90 6.24 -1.75
CA LEU A 91 -17.99 7.28 -1.26
C LEU A 91 -16.86 7.60 -2.25
N VAL A 92 -16.38 6.60 -3.00
CA VAL A 92 -15.22 6.73 -3.89
C VAL A 92 -15.46 5.98 -5.21
N PRO A 93 -16.47 6.35 -6.02
CA PRO A 93 -16.83 5.59 -7.23
C PRO A 93 -15.67 5.46 -8.23
N SER A 94 -14.81 6.47 -8.35
CA SER A 94 -13.62 6.42 -9.22
C SER A 94 -12.58 5.36 -8.79
N GLY A 95 -12.59 4.92 -7.52
CA GLY A 95 -11.75 3.83 -6.99
C GLY A 95 -12.33 2.43 -7.20
N LEU A 96 -13.57 2.33 -7.70
CA LEU A 96 -14.30 1.06 -7.83
C LEU A 96 -13.56 0.01 -8.68
N PRO A 97 -12.87 0.33 -9.77
CA PRO A 97 -12.11 -0.67 -10.51
C PRO A 97 -11.04 -1.39 -9.66
N LEU A 98 -10.33 -0.66 -8.80
CA LEU A 98 -9.30 -1.23 -7.93
C LEU A 98 -9.92 -1.96 -6.73
N LEU A 99 -10.72 -1.25 -5.94
CA LEU A 99 -11.31 -1.79 -4.71
C LEU A 99 -12.37 -2.85 -5.00
N GLY A 100 -13.12 -2.70 -6.09
CA GLY A 100 -14.09 -3.68 -6.53
C GLY A 100 -13.46 -5.04 -6.81
N MET A 101 -12.34 -5.07 -7.54
CA MET A 101 -11.61 -6.32 -7.80
C MET A 101 -10.97 -6.91 -6.54
N LEU A 102 -10.45 -6.06 -5.64
CA LEU A 102 -9.92 -6.50 -4.35
C LEU A 102 -11.02 -7.18 -3.50
N PHE A 103 -12.16 -6.54 -3.34
CA PHE A 103 -13.27 -7.07 -2.54
C PHE A 103 -13.94 -8.27 -3.20
N PHE A 104 -14.06 -8.27 -4.53
CA PHE A 104 -14.55 -9.42 -5.28
C PHE A 104 -13.63 -10.64 -5.10
N GLY A 105 -12.31 -10.47 -5.24
CA GLY A 105 -11.34 -11.54 -5.01
C GLY A 105 -11.38 -12.08 -3.57
N ASN A 106 -11.55 -11.18 -2.59
CA ASN A 106 -11.71 -11.56 -1.20
C ASN A 106 -13.02 -12.38 -0.99
N LEU A 107 -14.12 -11.96 -1.60
CA LEU A 107 -15.39 -12.69 -1.53
C LEU A 107 -15.28 -14.08 -2.17
N LEU A 108 -14.63 -14.21 -3.34
CA LEU A 108 -14.38 -15.51 -3.97
C LEU A 108 -13.61 -16.45 -3.04
N LYS A 109 -12.62 -15.94 -2.30
CA LYS A 109 -11.83 -16.72 -1.36
C LYS A 109 -12.60 -17.12 -0.11
N GLU A 110 -13.27 -16.16 0.53
CA GLU A 110 -13.87 -16.35 1.85
C GLU A 110 -15.27 -16.97 1.78
N SER A 111 -15.95 -16.99 0.62
CA SER A 111 -17.26 -17.63 0.45
C SER A 111 -17.24 -19.14 0.71
N GLY A 112 -16.08 -19.79 0.52
CA GLY A 112 -15.92 -21.24 0.67
C GLY A 112 -16.45 -22.07 -0.51
N VAL A 113 -17.36 -21.51 -1.34
CA VAL A 113 -17.97 -22.24 -2.46
C VAL A 113 -17.27 -22.01 -3.80
N THR A 114 -16.50 -20.94 -3.94
CA THR A 114 -15.79 -20.55 -5.17
C THR A 114 -14.28 -20.73 -5.07
N ARG A 115 -13.80 -21.66 -4.26
CA ARG A 115 -12.38 -21.87 -3.97
C ARG A 115 -11.55 -22.05 -5.25
N ARG A 116 -12.03 -22.85 -6.22
CA ARG A 116 -11.35 -23.07 -7.49
C ARG A 116 -11.16 -21.77 -8.29
N LEU A 117 -12.16 -20.88 -8.27
CA LEU A 117 -12.09 -19.59 -8.95
C LEU A 117 -11.13 -18.63 -8.24
N ALA A 118 -11.12 -18.65 -6.90
CA ALA A 118 -10.14 -17.87 -6.11
C ALA A 118 -8.70 -18.31 -6.40
N GLU A 119 -8.44 -19.61 -6.51
CA GLU A 119 -7.11 -20.14 -6.88
C GLU A 119 -6.73 -19.74 -8.31
N ALA A 120 -7.65 -19.81 -9.28
CA ALA A 120 -7.40 -19.37 -10.65
C ALA A 120 -7.11 -17.86 -10.73
N ALA A 121 -7.84 -17.05 -9.95
CA ALA A 121 -7.61 -15.60 -9.89
C ALA A 121 -6.27 -15.25 -9.26
N ARG A 122 -5.88 -15.94 -8.20
CA ARG A 122 -4.65 -15.71 -7.45
C ARG A 122 -3.37 -16.17 -8.16
N GLY A 123 -3.46 -17.15 -9.04
CA GLY A 123 -2.35 -17.71 -9.82
C GLY A 123 -2.46 -17.34 -11.29
N PRO A 124 -3.03 -18.20 -12.16
CA PRO A 124 -2.96 -18.01 -13.61
C PRO A 124 -3.44 -16.65 -14.12
N ILE A 125 -4.53 -16.11 -13.58
CA ILE A 125 -5.06 -14.82 -14.04
C ILE A 125 -4.13 -13.68 -13.65
N ILE A 126 -3.64 -13.65 -12.41
CA ILE A 126 -2.72 -12.58 -11.97
C ILE A 126 -1.41 -12.62 -12.75
N ASP A 127 -0.89 -13.82 -13.07
CA ASP A 127 0.34 -13.99 -13.83
C ASP A 127 0.17 -13.43 -15.26
N ILE A 128 -0.93 -13.79 -15.94
CA ILE A 128 -1.26 -13.29 -17.28
C ILE A 128 -1.39 -11.76 -17.27
N VAL A 129 -2.16 -11.22 -16.34
CA VAL A 129 -2.37 -9.76 -16.21
C VAL A 129 -1.05 -9.05 -15.91
N THR A 130 -0.19 -9.63 -15.06
CA THR A 130 1.12 -9.06 -14.74
C THR A 130 2.03 -9.01 -15.96
N ILE A 131 2.06 -10.06 -16.78
CA ILE A 131 2.82 -10.08 -18.04
C ILE A 131 2.31 -8.99 -18.99
N LEU A 132 0.99 -8.92 -19.21
CA LEU A 132 0.39 -7.92 -20.08
C LEU A 132 0.65 -6.49 -19.60
N LEU A 133 0.53 -6.26 -18.28
CA LEU A 133 0.84 -4.97 -17.68
C LEU A 133 2.30 -4.60 -17.88
N GLY A 134 3.23 -5.51 -17.60
CA GLY A 134 4.66 -5.27 -17.76
C GLY A 134 5.04 -4.96 -19.20
N VAL A 135 4.51 -5.69 -20.17
CA VAL A 135 4.73 -5.45 -21.60
C VAL A 135 4.16 -4.10 -22.02
N THR A 136 2.91 -3.79 -21.62
CA THR A 136 2.25 -2.53 -21.98
C THR A 136 2.97 -1.32 -21.41
N VAL A 137 3.33 -1.36 -20.12
CA VAL A 137 4.06 -0.28 -19.45
C VAL A 137 5.46 -0.12 -20.05
N GLY A 138 6.16 -1.24 -20.29
CA GLY A 138 7.48 -1.22 -20.95
C GLY A 138 7.42 -0.61 -22.35
N ALA A 139 6.43 -0.99 -23.16
CA ALA A 139 6.22 -0.44 -24.49
C ALA A 139 5.84 1.05 -24.49
N SER A 140 5.15 1.52 -23.45
CA SER A 140 4.80 2.94 -23.30
C SER A 140 5.97 3.80 -22.81
N THR A 141 7.04 3.17 -22.28
CA THR A 141 8.21 3.87 -21.74
C THR A 141 9.18 4.21 -22.87
N GLN A 142 8.97 5.34 -23.52
CA GLN A 142 9.85 5.81 -24.60
C GLN A 142 11.11 6.47 -24.03
N ALA A 143 12.27 6.21 -24.64
CA ALA A 143 13.55 6.78 -24.19
C ALA A 143 13.53 8.33 -24.20
N THR A 144 12.86 8.94 -25.19
CA THR A 144 12.69 10.39 -25.32
C THR A 144 11.91 11.03 -24.16
N GLU A 145 11.00 10.28 -23.56
CA GLU A 145 10.22 10.74 -22.40
C GLU A 145 10.88 10.36 -21.08
N PHE A 146 11.44 9.13 -21.01
CA PHE A 146 12.04 8.61 -19.79
C PHE A 146 13.40 9.23 -19.44
N LEU A 147 14.24 9.54 -20.44
CA LEU A 147 15.57 10.13 -20.25
C LEU A 147 15.55 11.66 -20.12
N ARG A 148 14.45 12.23 -19.62
CA ARG A 148 14.34 13.67 -19.32
C ARG A 148 14.69 13.97 -17.87
N PHE A 149 15.10 15.18 -17.61
CA PHE A 149 15.33 15.69 -16.24
C PHE A 149 14.06 15.54 -15.36
N GLN A 150 12.88 15.61 -15.96
CA GLN A 150 11.61 15.39 -15.29
C GLN A 150 11.49 14.00 -14.65
N SER A 151 12.03 12.96 -15.26
CA SER A 151 12.06 11.61 -14.66
C SER A 151 12.91 11.57 -13.40
N VAL A 152 14.05 12.25 -13.38
CA VAL A 152 14.88 12.39 -12.18
C VAL A 152 14.12 13.10 -11.06
N GLN A 153 13.36 14.14 -11.40
CA GLN A 153 12.49 14.83 -10.43
C GLN A 153 11.39 13.90 -9.88
N ILE A 154 10.76 13.08 -10.74
CA ILE A 154 9.76 12.09 -10.33
C ILE A 154 10.38 11.09 -9.35
N PHE A 155 11.59 10.59 -9.62
CA PHE A 155 12.31 9.72 -8.70
C PHE A 155 12.56 10.40 -7.34
N ILE A 156 13.09 11.61 -7.31
CA ILE A 156 13.38 12.33 -6.06
C ILE A 156 12.09 12.59 -5.27
N LEU A 157 11.05 13.10 -5.93
CA LEU A 157 9.77 13.41 -5.28
C LEU A 157 9.04 12.16 -4.83
N GLY A 158 9.11 11.07 -5.59
CA GLY A 158 8.55 9.78 -5.21
C GLY A 158 9.25 9.19 -3.97
N ALA A 159 10.60 9.28 -3.89
CA ALA A 159 11.35 8.90 -2.69
C ALA A 159 10.91 9.72 -1.48
N PHE A 160 10.81 11.04 -1.63
CA PHE A 160 10.34 11.93 -0.57
C PHE A 160 8.92 11.57 -0.12
N SER A 161 8.00 11.35 -1.06
CA SER A 161 6.63 10.92 -0.78
C SER A 161 6.59 9.61 0.01
N PHE A 162 7.43 8.63 -0.37
CA PHE A 162 7.54 7.35 0.33
C PHE A 162 8.11 7.49 1.76
N MET A 163 9.10 8.35 1.96
CA MET A 163 9.65 8.65 3.28
C MET A 163 8.59 9.32 4.18
N VAL A 164 7.82 10.26 3.63
CA VAL A 164 6.71 10.91 4.34
C VAL A 164 5.62 9.91 4.71
N ALA A 165 5.21 9.05 3.80
CA ALA A 165 4.18 8.03 4.04
C ALA A 165 4.60 7.04 5.14
N THR A 166 5.85 6.55 5.09
CA THR A 166 6.42 5.67 6.14
C THR A 166 6.43 6.37 7.50
N SER A 167 6.90 7.61 7.54
CA SER A 167 6.97 8.42 8.77
C SER A 167 5.59 8.70 9.34
N ALA A 168 4.64 9.08 8.49
CA ALA A 168 3.26 9.35 8.88
C ALA A 168 2.59 8.11 9.49
N GLY A 169 2.81 6.92 8.93
CA GLY A 169 2.28 5.67 9.47
C GLY A 169 2.80 5.38 10.89
N VAL A 170 4.12 5.54 11.11
CA VAL A 170 4.73 5.37 12.44
C VAL A 170 4.19 6.40 13.43
N LEU A 171 4.14 7.68 13.03
CA LEU A 171 3.64 8.77 13.88
C LEU A 171 2.14 8.62 14.19
N PHE A 172 1.36 8.11 13.23
CA PHE A 172 -0.07 7.84 13.44
C PHE A 172 -0.29 6.81 14.57
N VAL A 173 0.48 5.73 14.59
CA VAL A 173 0.41 4.74 15.68
C VAL A 173 0.81 5.37 17.02
N LYS A 174 1.83 6.24 17.05
CA LYS A 174 2.21 6.97 18.26
C LYS A 174 1.09 7.89 18.73
N PHE A 175 0.48 8.63 17.82
CA PHE A 175 -0.67 9.48 18.13
C PHE A 175 -1.83 8.65 18.69
N PHE A 176 -2.13 7.52 18.07
CA PHE A 176 -3.18 6.62 18.55
C PHE A 176 -2.88 6.06 19.94
N ASN A 177 -1.62 5.77 20.26
CA ASN A 177 -1.18 5.31 21.56
C ASN A 177 -1.40 6.32 22.70
N LEU A 178 -1.62 7.60 22.40
CA LEU A 178 -1.99 8.60 23.41
C LEU A 178 -3.37 8.33 24.02
N PHE A 179 -4.26 7.68 23.28
CA PHE A 179 -5.61 7.33 23.72
C PHE A 179 -5.70 5.92 24.32
N LEU A 180 -4.63 5.11 24.23
CA LEU A 180 -4.59 3.75 24.73
C LEU A 180 -3.98 3.67 26.14
N LYS A 181 -4.58 2.80 26.98
CA LYS A 181 -4.05 2.50 28.31
C LYS A 181 -2.73 1.72 28.22
N GLU A 182 -1.88 1.86 29.25
CA GLU A 182 -0.71 1.01 29.45
C GLU A 182 -1.11 -0.46 29.36
N GLY A 183 -0.31 -1.27 28.67
CA GLY A 183 -0.59 -2.69 28.42
C GLY A 183 -1.47 -2.99 27.20
N ASN A 184 -2.09 -1.98 26.56
CA ASN A 184 -2.80 -2.09 25.29
C ASN A 184 -2.16 -1.25 24.18
N LYS A 185 -0.99 -0.67 24.44
CA LYS A 185 -0.25 0.11 23.45
C LYS A 185 0.17 -0.73 22.25
N ILE A 186 0.12 -0.11 21.10
CA ILE A 186 0.50 -0.70 19.82
C ILE A 186 1.99 -0.38 19.58
N ASN A 187 2.75 -1.35 19.08
CA ASN A 187 4.13 -1.11 18.70
C ASN A 187 4.20 -0.19 17.47
N PRO A 188 4.78 1.01 17.57
CA PRO A 188 4.80 1.96 16.44
C PRO A 188 5.52 1.44 15.19
N LEU A 189 6.37 0.43 15.34
CA LEU A 189 7.04 -0.19 14.19
C LEU A 189 6.06 -0.78 13.17
N ILE A 190 4.85 -1.19 13.57
CA ILE A 190 3.89 -1.71 12.59
C ILE A 190 3.25 -0.61 11.74
N GLY A 191 3.37 0.65 12.15
CA GLY A 191 2.81 1.79 11.40
C GLY A 191 3.45 1.98 10.02
N ASN A 192 4.75 1.61 9.84
CA ASN A 192 5.39 1.66 8.53
C ASN A 192 4.70 0.75 7.51
N ALA A 193 4.08 -0.32 7.98
CA ALA A 193 3.38 -1.27 7.13
C ALA A 193 2.06 -0.71 6.55
N GLY A 194 1.65 0.50 6.95
CA GLY A 194 0.54 1.23 6.33
C GLY A 194 0.79 1.64 4.87
N VAL A 195 2.01 1.54 4.35
CA VAL A 195 2.27 1.59 2.91
C VAL A 195 2.00 0.23 2.27
N SER A 196 1.58 0.23 0.98
CA SER A 196 1.04 -0.97 0.30
C SER A 196 2.08 -1.99 -0.16
N ALA A 197 3.35 -1.85 0.18
CA ALA A 197 4.40 -2.82 -0.18
C ALA A 197 4.21 -4.13 0.62
N VAL A 198 3.30 -4.98 0.15
CA VAL A 198 2.89 -6.25 0.80
C VAL A 198 3.72 -7.41 0.22
N PRO A 199 4.32 -8.26 1.07
CA PRO A 199 4.41 -8.22 2.54
C PRO A 199 5.68 -7.52 3.07
N ASP A 200 6.43 -6.81 2.21
CA ASP A 200 7.79 -6.36 2.53
C ASP A 200 7.83 -5.37 3.69
N SER A 201 6.96 -4.37 3.72
CA SER A 201 6.89 -3.42 4.83
C SER A 201 6.56 -4.10 6.17
N ALA A 202 5.72 -5.14 6.17
CA ALA A 202 5.43 -5.93 7.37
C ALA A 202 6.66 -6.74 7.83
N ARG A 203 7.45 -7.27 6.89
CA ARG A 203 8.72 -7.96 7.19
C ARG A 203 9.76 -6.99 7.79
N ILE A 204 9.80 -5.75 7.32
CA ILE A 204 10.68 -4.73 7.91
C ILE A 204 10.29 -4.44 9.36
N SER A 205 8.99 -4.31 9.67
CA SER A 205 8.53 -4.19 11.06
C SER A 205 9.01 -5.36 11.93
N GLN A 206 8.88 -6.58 11.41
CA GLN A 206 9.34 -7.81 12.08
C GLN A 206 10.85 -7.79 12.32
N ASN A 207 11.64 -7.56 11.27
CA ASN A 207 13.10 -7.61 11.36
C ASN A 207 13.62 -6.56 12.34
N LEU A 208 13.11 -5.33 12.23
CA LEU A 208 13.51 -4.25 13.13
C LEU A 208 13.04 -4.51 14.59
N GLY A 209 11.87 -5.11 14.78
CA GLY A 209 11.41 -5.52 16.12
C GLY A 209 12.33 -6.55 16.76
N LEU A 210 12.74 -7.57 16.01
CA LEU A 210 13.66 -8.63 16.48
C LEU A 210 15.06 -8.12 16.80
N GLU A 211 15.55 -7.05 16.17
CA GLU A 211 16.83 -6.42 16.53
C GLU A 211 16.84 -5.89 17.98
N TYR A 212 15.69 -5.46 18.50
CA TYR A 212 15.57 -4.89 19.86
C TYR A 212 15.04 -5.88 20.89
N ASP A 213 14.22 -6.83 20.48
CA ASP A 213 13.66 -7.89 21.33
C ASP A 213 13.43 -9.16 20.49
N PRO A 214 14.35 -10.16 20.56
CA PRO A 214 14.27 -11.39 19.78
C PRO A 214 12.99 -12.22 19.98
N GLY A 215 12.23 -11.94 21.05
CA GLY A 215 10.95 -12.61 21.34
C GLY A 215 9.72 -11.82 20.87
N ASN A 216 9.89 -10.68 20.23
CA ASN A 216 8.79 -9.80 19.83
C ASN A 216 8.42 -9.96 18.35
N TYR A 217 7.49 -10.86 18.07
CA TYR A 217 7.04 -11.18 16.72
C TYR A 217 5.96 -10.21 16.24
N LEU A 218 6.32 -9.24 15.37
CA LEU A 218 5.44 -8.20 14.89
C LEU A 218 4.75 -8.49 13.55
N LEU A 219 5.21 -9.52 12.79
CA LEU A 219 4.75 -9.77 11.42
C LEU A 219 3.23 -9.87 11.29
N MET A 220 2.60 -10.70 12.12
CA MET A 220 1.15 -10.91 12.04
C MET A 220 0.36 -9.64 12.40
N HIS A 221 0.90 -8.81 13.30
CA HIS A 221 0.31 -7.51 13.64
C HIS A 221 0.51 -6.48 12.52
N ALA A 222 1.66 -6.50 11.86
CA ALA A 222 1.98 -5.59 10.77
C ALA A 222 1.23 -5.93 9.47
N MET A 223 0.83 -7.18 9.26
CA MET A 223 0.04 -7.58 8.08
C MET A 223 -1.32 -6.90 8.01
N GLY A 224 -1.95 -6.59 9.15
CA GLY A 224 -3.22 -5.85 9.19
C GLY A 224 -3.09 -4.46 8.56
N PRO A 225 -2.25 -3.56 9.10
CA PRO A 225 -1.98 -2.26 8.47
C PRO A 225 -1.47 -2.37 7.03
N ASN A 226 -0.70 -3.42 6.70
CA ASN A 226 -0.14 -3.59 5.37
C ASN A 226 -1.21 -3.87 4.31
N VAL A 227 -2.16 -4.75 4.60
CA VAL A 227 -3.32 -4.98 3.70
C VAL A 227 -4.26 -3.76 3.70
N ALA A 228 -4.47 -3.12 4.85
CA ALA A 228 -5.24 -1.87 4.93
C ALA A 228 -4.62 -0.75 4.08
N GLY A 229 -3.29 -0.71 3.96
CA GLY A 229 -2.56 0.21 3.08
C GLY A 229 -2.92 0.05 1.61
N VAL A 230 -3.17 -1.18 1.13
CA VAL A 230 -3.64 -1.43 -0.25
C VAL A 230 -5.02 -0.80 -0.46
N ILE A 231 -5.92 -0.95 0.51
CA ILE A 231 -7.24 -0.30 0.45
C ILE A 231 -7.06 1.22 0.49
N GLY A 232 -6.20 1.72 1.38
CA GLY A 232 -5.92 3.15 1.53
C GLY A 232 -5.34 3.80 0.28
N SER A 233 -4.37 3.17 -0.39
CA SER A 233 -3.80 3.66 -1.65
C SER A 233 -4.84 3.69 -2.77
N ALA A 234 -5.67 2.66 -2.88
CA ALA A 234 -6.75 2.60 -3.89
C ALA A 234 -7.86 3.65 -3.61
N VAL A 235 -8.20 3.90 -2.34
CA VAL A 235 -9.12 4.99 -1.95
C VAL A 235 -8.49 6.35 -2.33
N ALA A 236 -7.22 6.57 -1.98
CA ALA A 236 -6.53 7.82 -2.31
C ALA A 236 -6.49 8.06 -3.82
N ALA A 237 -6.18 7.03 -4.60
CA ALA A 237 -6.20 7.12 -6.07
C ALA A 237 -7.60 7.44 -6.61
N GLY A 238 -8.64 6.80 -6.06
CA GLY A 238 -10.02 7.07 -6.45
C GLY A 238 -10.45 8.51 -6.12
N VAL A 239 -10.10 9.01 -4.94
CA VAL A 239 -10.36 10.40 -4.55
C VAL A 239 -9.62 11.38 -5.47
N LEU A 240 -8.32 11.15 -5.71
CA LEU A 240 -7.53 11.98 -6.62
C LEU A 240 -8.10 11.98 -8.06
N LEU A 241 -8.53 10.81 -8.57
CA LEU A 241 -9.20 10.75 -9.87
C LEU A 241 -10.52 11.49 -9.91
N GLY A 242 -11.29 11.46 -8.82
CA GLY A 242 -12.53 12.23 -8.72
C GLY A 242 -12.30 13.73 -8.78
N PHE A 243 -11.19 14.23 -8.21
CA PHE A 243 -10.84 15.64 -8.24
C PHE A 243 -10.07 16.07 -9.48
N LEU A 244 -9.17 15.22 -9.99
CA LEU A 244 -8.24 15.58 -11.07
C LEU A 244 -8.68 15.05 -12.44
N GLY A 245 -9.51 14.03 -12.49
CA GLY A 245 -9.98 13.38 -13.71
C GLY A 245 -11.32 13.89 -14.23
N ALA A 246 -11.93 14.83 -13.55
CA ALA A 246 -13.18 15.48 -13.96
C ALA A 246 -12.96 16.74 -14.83
N SER A 247 -11.71 17.05 -15.20
CA SER A 247 -11.33 18.17 -16.07
C SER A 247 -10.96 17.72 -17.46
#